data_c76d39a9b8825a63d1b472f6e707e56a
#
_entry.id   c76d39a9b8825a63d1b472f6e707e56a
#
_cell.length_a   1.000
_cell.length_b   1.000
_cell.length_c   1.000
_cell.angle_alpha   90.00
_cell.angle_beta   90.00
_cell.angle_gamma   90.00
#
_symmetry.space_group_name_H-M   'P 1'
#
loop_
_entity.id
_entity.type
_entity.pdbx_description
1 polymer ?
#
loop_
_entity_poly.entity_id
_entity_poly.type
_entity_poly.pdbx_seq_one_letter_code
_entity_poly.pdbx_strand_id
1 'polypeptide(L)'
;MTHPHPLTTSQRELLGDVAELYALPDLRPTALGPTLRFGLMADPQYADVAADIGNNLYYRHALHKLPQAIAALNQQPLDFVVTLGDLVDRHWESYAAVLPLYDRLEHPHAVVLGNHDVQTIAQYLNNRAALPKSYYAFRLAGWRFIVFDGNDVSHYCNALNGDDYYQAETLLADLRAQQQPQAQPWNGAVGQQQLAWIEQQLIEARQQGEQVGVFGHYPLAPHTTHILMNASVLVDLLTSYNIQFCFSGHDHRGN
;
A
#
# COMPACT_ATOMS: atom_id res chain seq x y z
N MET A 1 -7.25 28.72 11.46
CA MET A 1 -7.55 27.87 10.29
C MET A 1 -6.95 28.57 9.09
N THR A 2 -5.77 28.15 8.66
CA THR A 2 -5.15 28.67 7.43
C THR A 2 -5.83 27.97 6.26
N HIS A 3 -6.49 28.74 5.39
CA HIS A 3 -7.00 28.20 4.14
C HIS A 3 -5.82 27.62 3.37
N PRO A 4 -5.92 26.37 2.85
CA PRO A 4 -4.86 25.81 2.03
C PRO A 4 -4.64 26.72 0.82
N HIS A 5 -3.40 27.11 0.58
CA HIS A 5 -3.05 27.85 -0.64
C HIS A 5 -3.41 27.00 -1.85
N PRO A 6 -3.97 27.59 -2.91
CA PRO A 6 -4.26 26.85 -4.13
C PRO A 6 -2.97 26.21 -4.68
N LEU A 7 -3.08 24.94 -5.09
CA LEU A 7 -1.96 24.21 -5.70
C LEU A 7 -1.44 24.95 -6.94
N THR A 8 -0.13 24.99 -7.11
CA THR A 8 0.52 25.47 -8.35
C THR A 8 0.19 24.53 -9.52
N THR A 9 0.45 24.95 -10.75
CA THR A 9 0.25 24.10 -11.93
C THR A 9 1.09 22.82 -11.83
N SER A 10 2.38 22.92 -11.51
CA SER A 10 3.27 21.76 -11.36
C SER A 10 2.80 20.81 -10.25
N GLN A 11 2.22 21.33 -9.19
CA GLN A 11 1.67 20.49 -8.11
C GLN A 11 0.40 19.75 -8.54
N ARG A 12 -0.42 20.37 -9.40
CA ARG A 12 -1.62 19.71 -9.97
C ARG A 12 -1.26 18.64 -10.99
N GLU A 13 -0.22 18.88 -11.80
CA GLU A 13 0.31 17.88 -12.72
C GLU A 13 0.84 16.68 -11.96
N LEU A 14 1.70 16.91 -10.97
CA LEU A 14 2.23 15.84 -10.12
C LEU A 14 1.13 15.08 -9.37
N LEU A 15 0.04 15.74 -8.96
CA LEU A 15 -1.11 15.06 -8.36
C LEU A 15 -1.80 14.13 -9.35
N GLY A 16 -1.90 14.53 -10.63
CA GLY A 16 -2.43 13.69 -11.69
C GLY A 16 -1.59 12.43 -11.87
N ASP A 17 -0.29 12.59 -11.96
CA ASP A 17 0.66 11.49 -12.12
C ASP A 17 0.64 10.53 -10.91
N VAL A 18 0.56 11.06 -9.69
CA VAL A 18 0.41 10.25 -8.47
C VAL A 18 -0.92 9.52 -8.44
N ALA A 19 -2.01 10.17 -8.83
CA ALA A 19 -3.33 9.54 -8.88
C ALA A 19 -3.38 8.41 -9.92
N GLU A 20 -2.69 8.57 -11.06
CA GLU A 20 -2.58 7.55 -12.09
C GLU A 20 -1.79 6.33 -11.58
N LEU A 21 -0.67 6.56 -10.88
CA LEU A 21 0.14 5.49 -10.31
C LEU A 21 -0.65 4.59 -9.34
N TYR A 22 -1.52 5.19 -8.52
CA TYR A 22 -2.33 4.45 -7.54
C TYR A 22 -3.72 4.03 -8.07
N ALA A 23 -3.99 4.27 -9.34
CA ALA A 23 -5.23 3.81 -9.98
C ALA A 23 -5.25 2.29 -10.14
N LEU A 24 -6.46 1.76 -10.35
CA LEU A 24 -6.62 0.34 -10.69
C LEU A 24 -5.80 0.01 -11.95
N PRO A 25 -4.86 -0.95 -11.88
CA PRO A 25 -4.02 -1.26 -13.02
C PRO A 25 -4.82 -1.87 -14.17
N ASP A 26 -4.53 -1.44 -15.41
CA ASP A 26 -5.04 -2.08 -16.63
C ASP A 26 -4.21 -3.35 -16.93
N LEU A 27 -4.51 -4.42 -16.22
CA LEU A 27 -3.84 -5.70 -16.39
C LEU A 27 -4.52 -6.48 -17.53
N ARG A 28 -4.16 -6.18 -18.77
CA ARG A 28 -4.56 -6.99 -19.92
C ARG A 28 -3.58 -8.15 -20.07
N PRO A 29 -4.08 -9.40 -20.11
CA PRO A 29 -3.21 -10.54 -20.36
C PRO A 29 -2.59 -10.43 -21.75
N THR A 30 -1.28 -10.35 -21.82
CA THR A 30 -0.56 -10.28 -23.10
C THR A 30 -0.40 -11.64 -23.78
N ALA A 31 -0.21 -12.70 -23.05
CA ALA A 31 -0.31 -14.11 -23.46
C ALA A 31 -0.11 -14.94 -22.19
N LEU A 32 -1.16 -15.47 -21.64
CA LEU A 32 -1.03 -16.28 -20.42
C LEU A 32 -0.48 -17.65 -20.79
N GLY A 33 0.73 -17.90 -20.35
CA GLY A 33 1.27 -19.23 -20.25
C GLY A 33 0.54 -20.05 -19.17
N PRO A 34 0.86 -21.33 -18.97
CA PRO A 34 0.26 -22.18 -17.95
C PRO A 34 0.61 -21.76 -16.51
N THR A 35 1.51 -20.81 -16.33
CA THR A 35 2.04 -20.38 -15.04
C THR A 35 2.00 -18.86 -14.96
N LEU A 36 1.32 -18.34 -13.94
CA LEU A 36 1.33 -16.92 -13.61
C LEU A 36 2.63 -16.56 -12.87
N ARG A 37 3.28 -15.48 -13.30
CA ARG A 37 4.50 -14.96 -12.69
C ARG A 37 4.35 -13.48 -12.40
N PHE A 38 4.66 -13.05 -11.20
CA PHE A 38 4.65 -11.64 -10.84
C PHE A 38 5.90 -11.26 -10.03
N GLY A 39 6.29 -10.01 -10.13
CA GLY A 39 7.37 -9.42 -9.35
C GLY A 39 6.83 -8.66 -8.15
N LEU A 40 7.64 -8.57 -7.11
CA LEU A 40 7.34 -7.77 -5.91
C LEU A 40 8.48 -6.79 -5.62
N MET A 41 8.11 -5.57 -5.27
CA MET A 41 8.97 -4.56 -4.66
C MET A 41 8.26 -4.03 -3.41
N ALA A 42 9.05 -3.60 -2.41
CA ALA A 42 8.50 -3.00 -1.21
C ALA A 42 9.38 -1.85 -0.74
N ASP A 43 8.78 -0.85 -0.15
CA ASP A 43 9.41 0.17 0.67
C ASP A 43 10.64 0.85 0.01
N PRO A 44 10.56 1.39 -1.22
CA PRO A 44 11.62 2.25 -1.76
C PRO A 44 11.89 3.46 -0.87
N GLN A 45 10.85 4.02 -0.31
CA GLN A 45 10.82 5.02 0.76
C GLN A 45 11.79 6.19 0.53
N TYR A 46 11.74 6.77 -0.68
CA TYR A 46 12.62 7.88 -1.04
C TYR A 46 12.24 9.18 -0.34
N ALA A 47 13.23 9.84 0.21
CA ALA A 47 13.20 11.25 0.58
C ALA A 47 14.56 11.90 0.34
N ASP A 48 14.58 13.19 -0.01
CA ASP A 48 15.84 13.97 -0.13
C ASP A 48 16.28 14.48 1.25
N VAL A 49 16.62 13.56 2.14
CA VAL A 49 17.10 13.83 3.51
C VAL A 49 18.39 13.10 3.80
N ALA A 50 19.13 13.58 4.77
CA ALA A 50 20.35 12.92 5.25
C ALA A 50 19.99 11.54 5.82
N ALA A 51 20.96 10.60 5.73
CA ALA A 51 20.81 9.28 6.34
C ALA A 51 20.67 9.38 7.86
N ASP A 52 19.74 8.63 8.41
CA ASP A 52 19.67 8.37 9.85
C ASP A 52 20.43 7.09 10.15
N ILE A 53 21.72 7.25 10.45
CA ILE A 53 22.64 6.14 10.67
C ILE A 53 22.24 5.36 11.94
N GLY A 54 21.68 6.06 12.96
CA GLY A 54 21.26 5.44 14.22
C GLY A 54 20.15 4.41 14.02
N ASN A 55 19.25 4.68 13.08
CA ASN A 55 18.13 3.80 12.74
C ASN A 55 18.38 3.01 11.44
N ASN A 56 19.57 3.10 10.85
CA ASN A 56 19.93 2.43 9.59
C ASN A 56 19.03 2.81 8.41
N LEU A 57 18.60 4.09 8.32
CA LEU A 57 17.73 4.60 7.27
C LEU A 57 18.52 5.44 6.25
N TYR A 58 18.45 5.05 4.98
CA TYR A 58 19.23 5.64 3.87
C TYR A 58 18.31 6.05 2.72
N TYR A 59 17.45 7.01 2.94
CA TYR A 59 16.38 7.42 2.02
C TYR A 59 16.84 7.69 0.59
N ARG A 60 17.97 8.43 0.40
CA ARG A 60 18.50 8.75 -0.93
C ARG A 60 19.01 7.53 -1.71
N HIS A 61 19.30 6.42 -1.02
CA HIS A 61 19.73 5.19 -1.70
C HIS A 61 18.62 4.57 -2.57
N ALA A 62 17.37 4.91 -2.31
CA ALA A 62 16.25 4.47 -3.15
C ALA A 62 16.43 4.85 -4.62
N LEU A 63 16.93 6.05 -4.93
CA LEU A 63 17.19 6.48 -6.31
C LEU A 63 18.27 5.66 -7.03
N HIS A 64 19.09 4.91 -6.30
CA HIS A 64 20.09 3.99 -6.86
C HIS A 64 19.59 2.55 -6.89
N LYS A 65 18.84 2.12 -5.87
CA LYS A 65 18.35 0.74 -5.74
C LYS A 65 17.12 0.48 -6.63
N LEU A 66 16.17 1.40 -6.67
CA LEU A 66 14.93 1.24 -7.43
C LEU A 66 15.18 1.01 -8.94
N PRO A 67 16.04 1.80 -9.64
CA PRO A 67 16.36 1.51 -11.03
C PRO A 67 16.98 0.14 -11.26
N GLN A 68 17.79 -0.36 -10.31
CA GLN A 68 18.39 -1.69 -10.40
C GLN A 68 17.33 -2.79 -10.20
N ALA A 69 16.41 -2.61 -9.26
CA ALA A 69 15.29 -3.52 -9.06
C ALA A 69 14.39 -3.58 -10.30
N ILE A 70 14.02 -2.42 -10.86
CA ILE A 70 13.23 -2.33 -12.09
C ILE A 70 13.94 -3.02 -13.26
N ALA A 71 15.23 -2.76 -13.46
CA ALA A 71 16.01 -3.41 -14.51
C ALA A 71 16.07 -4.94 -14.33
N ALA A 72 16.18 -5.42 -13.09
CA ALA A 72 16.15 -6.87 -12.81
C ALA A 72 14.78 -7.49 -13.10
N LEU A 73 13.68 -6.80 -12.76
CA LEU A 73 12.32 -7.24 -13.05
C LEU A 73 12.03 -7.27 -14.55
N ASN A 74 12.47 -6.25 -15.30
CA ASN A 74 12.29 -6.20 -16.76
C ASN A 74 13.01 -7.35 -17.50
N GLN A 75 14.01 -7.98 -16.87
CA GLN A 75 14.69 -9.17 -17.44
C GLN A 75 13.91 -10.48 -17.21
N GLN A 76 12.83 -10.45 -16.43
CA GLN A 76 12.04 -11.62 -16.12
C GLN A 76 10.74 -11.64 -16.94
N PRO A 77 10.24 -12.81 -17.35
CA PRO A 77 8.97 -12.92 -18.06
C PRO A 77 7.80 -12.84 -17.05
N LEU A 78 7.49 -11.63 -16.59
CA LEU A 78 6.44 -11.38 -15.59
C LEU A 78 5.13 -10.96 -16.27
N ASP A 79 4.02 -11.40 -15.70
CA ASP A 79 2.67 -10.98 -16.12
C ASP A 79 2.32 -9.61 -15.53
N PHE A 80 2.82 -9.29 -14.33
CA PHE A 80 2.69 -7.99 -13.67
C PHE A 80 3.73 -7.83 -12.54
N VAL A 81 3.80 -6.62 -12.00
CA VAL A 81 4.60 -6.28 -10.81
C VAL A 81 3.72 -5.60 -9.78
N VAL A 82 3.98 -5.84 -8.50
CA VAL A 82 3.33 -5.12 -7.39
C VAL A 82 4.37 -4.40 -6.55
N THR A 83 4.16 -3.12 -6.29
CA THR A 83 4.90 -2.39 -5.24
C THR A 83 4.04 -2.31 -3.99
N LEU A 84 4.56 -2.83 -2.88
CA LEU A 84 3.84 -3.04 -1.62
C LEU A 84 3.81 -1.80 -0.70
N GLY A 85 3.87 -0.60 -1.30
CA GLY A 85 3.75 0.68 -0.61
C GLY A 85 5.06 1.32 -0.21
N ASP A 86 4.94 2.48 0.43
CA ASP A 86 6.03 3.34 0.88
C ASP A 86 7.02 3.68 -0.24
N LEU A 87 6.49 4.25 -1.34
CA LEU A 87 7.31 4.70 -2.46
C LEU A 87 8.16 5.90 -2.07
N VAL A 88 7.58 6.80 -1.29
CA VAL A 88 8.19 8.06 -0.83
C VAL A 88 8.04 8.24 0.66
N ASP A 89 8.83 9.19 1.19
CA ASP A 89 8.72 9.63 2.58
C ASP A 89 8.81 11.14 2.65
N ARG A 90 8.20 11.75 3.69
CA ARG A 90 8.31 13.13 4.19
C ARG A 90 7.85 14.23 3.24
N HIS A 91 8.23 14.21 1.99
CA HIS A 91 8.07 15.34 1.08
C HIS A 91 7.30 14.97 -0.17
N TRP A 92 6.31 15.78 -0.53
CA TRP A 92 5.54 15.62 -1.76
C TRP A 92 6.43 15.60 -3.01
N GLU A 93 7.45 16.44 -3.01
CA GLU A 93 8.41 16.57 -4.11
C GLU A 93 9.21 15.27 -4.34
N SER A 94 9.22 14.35 -3.37
CA SER A 94 9.83 13.03 -3.52
C SER A 94 9.19 12.23 -4.67
N TYR A 95 7.90 12.42 -4.94
CA TYR A 95 7.23 11.78 -6.07
C TYR A 95 7.82 12.19 -7.42
N ALA A 96 8.17 13.46 -7.59
CA ALA A 96 8.79 13.95 -8.84
C ALA A 96 10.13 13.26 -9.15
N ALA A 97 10.84 12.75 -8.14
CA ALA A 97 12.07 12.00 -8.33
C ALA A 97 11.83 10.50 -8.58
N VAL A 98 10.75 9.94 -8.03
CA VAL A 98 10.47 8.51 -8.05
C VAL A 98 9.64 8.09 -9.27
N LEU A 99 8.61 8.86 -9.65
CA LEU A 99 7.71 8.53 -10.76
C LEU A 99 8.44 8.23 -12.08
N PRO A 100 9.43 9.05 -12.53
CA PRO A 100 10.16 8.77 -13.77
C PRO A 100 10.96 7.46 -13.74
N LEU A 101 11.21 6.89 -12.57
CA LEU A 101 11.85 5.58 -12.45
C LEU A 101 10.85 4.47 -12.71
N TYR A 102 9.61 4.60 -12.23
CA TYR A 102 8.54 3.66 -12.51
C TYR A 102 8.13 3.63 -13.99
N ASP A 103 8.26 4.73 -14.73
CA ASP A 103 8.05 4.79 -16.18
C ASP A 103 8.97 3.82 -16.96
N ARG A 104 10.05 3.35 -16.33
CA ARG A 104 10.97 2.37 -16.91
C ARG A 104 10.55 0.93 -16.70
N LEU A 105 9.53 0.69 -15.89
CA LEU A 105 9.00 -0.66 -15.68
C LEU A 105 8.18 -1.08 -16.90
N GLU A 106 8.61 -2.16 -17.56
CA GLU A 106 8.00 -2.64 -18.81
C GLU A 106 6.76 -3.53 -18.58
N HIS A 107 6.52 -3.93 -17.35
CA HIS A 107 5.40 -4.78 -16.95
C HIS A 107 4.21 -3.96 -16.45
N PRO A 108 2.97 -4.45 -16.63
CA PRO A 108 1.80 -3.89 -15.93
C PRO A 108 2.06 -3.80 -14.43
N HIS A 109 1.63 -2.73 -13.78
CA HIS A 109 2.06 -2.40 -12.44
C HIS A 109 0.87 -2.08 -11.53
N ALA A 110 0.83 -2.76 -10.39
CA ALA A 110 -0.10 -2.49 -9.30
C ALA A 110 0.66 -1.86 -8.12
N VAL A 111 0.11 -0.84 -7.50
CA VAL A 111 0.72 -0.16 -6.35
C VAL A 111 -0.22 -0.18 -5.16
N VAL A 112 0.32 -0.59 -4.02
CA VAL A 112 -0.34 -0.50 -2.72
C VAL A 112 0.06 0.82 -2.05
N LEU A 113 -0.86 1.50 -1.38
CA LEU A 113 -0.53 2.67 -0.57
C LEU A 113 0.09 2.26 0.76
N GLY A 114 1.30 2.76 1.04
CA GLY A 114 1.93 2.66 2.34
C GLY A 114 1.59 3.85 3.26
N ASN A 115 1.97 3.77 4.53
CA ASN A 115 1.69 4.84 5.49
C ASN A 115 2.49 6.11 5.21
N HIS A 116 3.71 6.01 4.72
CA HIS A 116 4.51 7.18 4.35
C HIS A 116 3.97 7.87 3.10
N ASP A 117 3.45 7.12 2.13
CA ASP A 117 2.76 7.67 0.96
C ASP A 117 1.55 8.50 1.39
N VAL A 118 0.68 7.89 2.22
CA VAL A 118 -0.55 8.55 2.69
C VAL A 118 -0.24 9.77 3.56
N GLN A 119 0.75 9.68 4.46
CA GLN A 119 1.19 10.82 5.26
C GLN A 119 1.68 11.98 4.38
N THR A 120 2.49 11.68 3.38
CA THR A 120 3.00 12.66 2.42
C THR A 120 1.86 13.33 1.65
N ILE A 121 0.89 12.56 1.17
CA ILE A 121 -0.28 13.06 0.45
C ILE A 121 -1.17 13.90 1.38
N ALA A 122 -1.44 13.41 2.58
CA ALA A 122 -2.31 14.09 3.55
C ALA A 122 -1.73 15.44 4.02
N GLN A 123 -0.42 15.51 4.25
CA GLN A 123 0.27 16.76 4.61
C GLN A 123 0.16 17.80 3.51
N TYR A 124 0.21 17.37 2.26
CA TYR A 124 0.23 18.29 1.12
C TYR A 124 -1.15 18.74 0.68
N LEU A 125 -2.08 17.82 0.58
CA LEU A 125 -3.41 18.08 0.02
C LEU A 125 -4.44 18.40 1.09
N ASN A 126 -4.14 18.12 2.36
CA ASN A 126 -5.10 18.14 3.47
C ASN A 126 -6.41 17.38 3.12
N ASN A 127 -6.35 16.48 2.14
CA ASN A 127 -7.50 15.75 1.64
C ASN A 127 -7.10 14.48 0.88
N ARG A 128 -7.27 13.32 1.50
CA ARG A 128 -7.08 12.01 0.86
C ARG A 128 -8.11 11.73 -0.25
N ALA A 129 -9.28 12.36 -0.22
CA ALA A 129 -10.32 12.14 -1.22
C ALA A 129 -9.89 12.55 -2.67
N ALA A 130 -8.74 13.23 -2.82
CA ALA A 130 -8.16 13.51 -4.14
C ALA A 130 -7.54 12.28 -4.81
N LEU A 131 -7.25 11.20 -4.06
CA LEU A 131 -6.74 9.96 -4.63
C LEU A 131 -7.87 9.00 -5.00
N PRO A 132 -7.66 8.13 -6.01
CA PRO A 132 -8.59 7.04 -6.30
C PRO A 132 -8.73 6.09 -5.10
N LYS A 133 -9.70 5.18 -5.18
CA LYS A 133 -9.90 4.16 -4.15
C LYS A 133 -8.59 3.42 -3.88
N SER A 134 -8.21 3.36 -2.63
CA SER A 134 -6.96 2.78 -2.17
C SER A 134 -7.01 1.26 -1.99
N TYR A 135 -8.22 0.66 -1.97
CA TYR A 135 -8.40 -0.78 -2.04
C TYR A 135 -9.16 -1.18 -3.29
N TYR A 136 -8.74 -2.25 -3.92
CA TYR A 136 -9.30 -2.73 -5.18
C TYR A 136 -9.03 -4.23 -5.36
N ALA A 137 -9.70 -4.83 -6.36
CA ALA A 137 -9.41 -6.18 -6.80
C ALA A 137 -9.28 -6.23 -8.32
N PHE A 138 -8.42 -7.12 -8.80
CA PHE A 138 -8.27 -7.41 -10.22
C PHE A 138 -8.20 -8.92 -10.46
N ARG A 139 -8.43 -9.33 -11.72
CA ARG A 139 -8.52 -10.73 -12.09
C ARG A 139 -7.54 -11.04 -13.22
N LEU A 140 -6.82 -12.15 -13.10
CA LEU A 140 -5.88 -12.60 -14.13
C LEU A 140 -5.75 -14.11 -14.07
N ALA A 141 -5.92 -14.79 -15.20
CA ALA A 141 -5.64 -16.23 -15.35
C ALA A 141 -6.30 -17.15 -14.30
N GLY A 142 -7.55 -16.90 -13.91
CA GLY A 142 -8.24 -17.71 -12.91
C GLY A 142 -7.88 -17.37 -11.47
N TRP A 143 -7.16 -16.27 -11.28
CA TRP A 143 -6.86 -15.68 -9.98
C TRP A 143 -7.66 -14.39 -9.75
N ARG A 144 -8.03 -14.17 -8.51
CA ARG A 144 -8.48 -12.87 -7.99
C ARG A 144 -7.40 -12.36 -7.05
N PHE A 145 -6.93 -11.15 -7.31
CA PHE A 145 -5.99 -10.45 -6.45
C PHE A 145 -6.74 -9.34 -5.72
N ILE A 146 -6.64 -9.34 -4.40
CA ILE A 146 -7.26 -8.35 -3.52
C ILE A 146 -6.14 -7.48 -2.97
N VAL A 147 -6.21 -6.18 -3.21
CA VAL A 147 -5.35 -5.17 -2.60
C VAL A 147 -6.14 -4.50 -1.50
N PHE A 148 -5.71 -4.67 -0.26
CA PHE A 148 -6.35 -3.98 0.87
C PHE A 148 -5.57 -2.73 1.27
N ASP A 149 -6.29 -1.73 1.78
CA ASP A 149 -5.72 -0.51 2.33
C ASP A 149 -5.70 -0.58 3.86
N GLY A 150 -4.52 -0.80 4.42
CA GLY A 150 -4.31 -0.81 5.86
C GLY A 150 -4.30 0.59 6.49
N ASN A 151 -4.38 1.66 5.68
CA ASN A 151 -4.45 3.04 6.17
C ASN A 151 -5.90 3.54 6.34
N ASP A 152 -6.89 2.72 6.00
CA ASP A 152 -8.31 3.05 5.99
C ASP A 152 -8.78 3.67 7.31
N VAL A 153 -8.35 3.09 8.42
CA VAL A 153 -8.55 3.61 9.79
C VAL A 153 -7.19 3.90 10.41
N SER A 154 -6.79 5.16 10.46
CA SER A 154 -5.47 5.57 10.97
C SER A 154 -5.45 7.02 11.43
N HIS A 155 -4.50 7.37 12.30
CA HIS A 155 -4.32 8.74 12.80
C HIS A 155 -3.76 9.72 11.77
N TYR A 156 -3.00 9.22 10.81
CA TYR A 156 -2.25 10.04 9.84
C TYR A 156 -2.97 10.19 8.51
N CYS A 157 -3.95 9.35 8.24
CA CYS A 157 -4.67 9.31 6.97
C CYS A 157 -5.97 10.11 7.02
N ASN A 158 -6.64 10.10 8.16
CA ASN A 158 -7.98 10.63 8.30
C ASN A 158 -7.97 12.07 8.80
N ALA A 159 -8.99 12.82 8.41
CA ALA A 159 -9.17 14.18 8.91
C ALA A 159 -9.26 14.17 10.44
N LEU A 160 -8.52 15.07 11.09
CA LEU A 160 -8.62 15.27 12.52
C LEU A 160 -10.09 15.50 12.91
N ASN A 161 -10.55 14.77 13.92
CA ASN A 161 -11.93 14.77 14.41
C ASN A 161 -12.97 14.17 13.45
N GLY A 162 -12.57 13.38 12.45
CA GLY A 162 -13.48 12.53 11.69
C GLY A 162 -13.77 11.20 12.39
N ASP A 163 -14.83 10.51 11.98
CA ASP A 163 -15.25 9.24 12.59
C ASP A 163 -14.13 8.18 12.52
N ASP A 164 -13.44 8.07 11.40
CA ASP A 164 -12.33 7.12 11.23
C ASP A 164 -11.12 7.48 12.08
N TYR A 165 -10.86 8.77 12.32
CA TYR A 165 -9.84 9.21 13.27
C TYR A 165 -10.16 8.75 14.69
N TYR A 166 -11.39 8.98 15.16
CA TYR A 166 -11.81 8.52 16.50
C TYR A 166 -11.83 6.99 16.61
N GLN A 167 -12.16 6.31 15.53
CA GLN A 167 -12.10 4.85 15.49
C GLN A 167 -10.64 4.36 15.66
N ALA A 168 -9.67 5.00 14.99
CA ALA A 168 -8.25 4.72 15.14
C ALA A 168 -7.76 5.01 16.57
N GLU A 169 -8.17 6.15 17.17
CA GLU A 169 -7.85 6.49 18.57
C GLU A 169 -8.34 5.41 19.54
N THR A 170 -9.61 5.01 19.39
CA THR A 170 -10.23 4.00 20.25
C THR A 170 -9.50 2.66 20.13
N LEU A 171 -9.27 2.21 18.91
CA LEU A 171 -8.57 0.94 18.66
C LEU A 171 -7.16 0.94 19.23
N LEU A 172 -6.42 2.05 19.05
CA LEU A 172 -5.07 2.20 19.59
C LEU A 172 -5.07 2.18 21.13
N ALA A 173 -6.04 2.86 21.76
CA ALA A 173 -6.18 2.87 23.22
C ALA A 173 -6.47 1.47 23.77
N ASP A 174 -7.40 0.74 23.14
CA ASP A 174 -7.75 -0.63 23.54
C ASP A 174 -6.57 -1.60 23.39
N LEU A 175 -5.83 -1.52 22.30
CA LEU A 175 -4.64 -2.34 22.08
C LEU A 175 -3.53 -2.01 23.09
N ARG A 176 -3.35 -0.74 23.46
CA ARG A 176 -2.40 -0.33 24.52
C ARG A 176 -2.80 -0.87 25.89
N ALA A 177 -4.09 -0.79 26.23
CA ALA A 177 -4.61 -1.34 27.48
C ALA A 177 -4.37 -2.87 27.58
N GLN A 178 -4.40 -3.56 26.45
CA GLN A 178 -4.12 -4.97 26.32
C GLN A 178 -2.62 -5.28 26.13
N GLN A 179 -1.75 -4.29 26.18
CA GLN A 179 -0.29 -4.42 25.98
C GLN A 179 0.09 -5.10 24.65
N GLN A 180 -0.70 -4.86 23.61
CA GLN A 180 -0.47 -5.45 22.28
C GLN A 180 0.70 -4.74 21.57
N PRO A 181 1.67 -5.46 20.99
CA PRO A 181 2.87 -4.86 20.40
C PRO A 181 2.55 -3.95 19.22
N GLN A 182 1.53 -4.27 18.42
CA GLN A 182 1.09 -3.46 17.27
C GLN A 182 0.34 -2.18 17.66
N ALA A 183 0.20 -1.87 18.96
CA ALA A 183 -0.39 -0.63 19.45
C ALA A 183 0.52 0.59 19.20
N GLN A 184 0.85 0.82 17.93
CA GLN A 184 1.77 1.86 17.50
C GLN A 184 1.05 2.92 16.65
N PRO A 185 1.39 4.23 16.80
CA PRO A 185 0.68 5.30 16.09
C PRO A 185 0.95 5.33 14.58
N TRP A 186 1.96 4.61 14.10
CA TRP A 186 2.27 4.46 12.68
C TRP A 186 1.57 3.29 12.00
N ASN A 187 0.90 2.42 12.76
CA ASN A 187 0.07 1.37 12.20
C ASN A 187 -1.35 1.87 11.92
N GLY A 188 -1.97 1.29 10.92
CA GLY A 188 -3.36 1.50 10.59
C GLY A 188 -4.20 0.25 10.77
N ALA A 189 -5.47 0.32 10.38
CA ALA A 189 -6.42 -0.78 10.43
C ALA A 189 -7.33 -0.78 9.20
N VAL A 190 -7.98 -1.90 8.94
CA VAL A 190 -9.04 -2.05 7.93
C VAL A 190 -10.40 -1.80 8.59
N GLY A 191 -11.16 -0.85 8.04
CA GLY A 191 -12.49 -0.50 8.54
C GLY A 191 -13.58 -1.51 8.14
N GLN A 192 -14.73 -1.41 8.80
CA GLN A 192 -15.84 -2.35 8.60
C GLN A 192 -16.36 -2.39 7.15
N GLN A 193 -16.41 -1.24 6.49
CA GLN A 193 -16.86 -1.18 5.09
C GLN A 193 -15.91 -1.94 4.16
N GLN A 194 -14.62 -1.79 4.37
CA GLN A 194 -13.60 -2.49 3.59
C GLN A 194 -13.59 -3.99 3.92
N LEU A 195 -13.73 -4.38 5.20
CA LEU A 195 -13.86 -5.78 5.59
C LEU A 195 -15.04 -6.47 4.88
N ALA A 196 -16.21 -5.82 4.86
CA ALA A 196 -17.38 -6.33 4.15
C ALA A 196 -17.14 -6.44 2.63
N TRP A 197 -16.42 -5.46 2.04
CA TRP A 197 -16.05 -5.51 0.64
C TRP A 197 -15.06 -6.67 0.35
N ILE A 198 -14.05 -6.87 1.21
CA ILE A 198 -13.10 -8.00 1.09
C ILE A 198 -13.87 -9.33 1.15
N GLU A 199 -14.78 -9.48 2.10
CA GLU A 199 -15.60 -10.69 2.22
C GLU A 199 -16.41 -10.95 0.94
N GLN A 200 -17.03 -9.90 0.38
CA GLN A 200 -17.75 -10.01 -0.89
C GLN A 200 -16.83 -10.48 -2.03
N GLN A 201 -15.59 -9.96 -2.11
CA GLN A 201 -14.61 -10.41 -3.10
C GLN A 201 -14.25 -11.89 -2.93
N LEU A 202 -14.10 -12.35 -1.70
CA LEU A 202 -13.81 -13.75 -1.37
C LEU A 202 -14.98 -14.69 -1.72
N ILE A 203 -16.21 -14.27 -1.44
CA ILE A 203 -17.43 -15.00 -1.81
C ILE A 203 -17.51 -15.17 -3.33
N GLU A 204 -17.32 -14.09 -4.08
CA GLU A 204 -17.34 -14.10 -5.54
C GLU A 204 -16.24 -14.99 -6.12
N ALA A 205 -15.00 -14.90 -5.59
CA ALA A 205 -13.89 -15.74 -6.02
C ALA A 205 -14.23 -17.23 -5.85
N ARG A 206 -14.77 -17.60 -4.69
CA ARG A 206 -15.20 -18.98 -4.41
C ARG A 206 -16.30 -19.45 -5.36
N GLN A 207 -17.29 -18.60 -5.66
CA GLN A 207 -18.38 -18.92 -6.60
C GLN A 207 -17.86 -19.13 -8.03
N GLN A 208 -16.81 -18.42 -8.41
CA GLN A 208 -16.20 -18.50 -9.74
C GLN A 208 -15.06 -19.51 -9.83
N GLY A 209 -14.69 -20.17 -8.73
CA GLY A 209 -13.60 -21.14 -8.69
C GLY A 209 -12.22 -20.49 -8.87
N GLU A 210 -12.07 -19.22 -8.51
CA GLU A 210 -10.82 -18.49 -8.60
C GLU A 210 -9.91 -18.78 -7.42
N GLN A 211 -8.60 -18.80 -7.68
CA GLN A 211 -7.59 -18.73 -6.62
C GLN A 211 -7.50 -17.30 -6.09
N VAL A 212 -7.15 -17.11 -4.83
CA VAL A 212 -7.07 -15.78 -4.23
C VAL A 212 -5.67 -15.49 -3.72
N GLY A 213 -5.09 -14.39 -4.18
CA GLY A 213 -3.90 -13.76 -3.65
C GLY A 213 -4.24 -12.40 -3.03
N VAL A 214 -3.56 -12.03 -1.96
CA VAL A 214 -3.81 -10.78 -1.24
C VAL A 214 -2.53 -9.96 -1.15
N PHE A 215 -2.64 -8.65 -1.35
CA PHE A 215 -1.57 -7.68 -1.17
C PHE A 215 -2.04 -6.57 -0.24
N GLY A 216 -1.15 -6.13 0.62
CA GLY A 216 -1.34 -4.97 1.47
C GLY A 216 0.00 -4.38 1.87
N HIS A 217 -0.01 -3.20 2.50
CA HIS A 217 1.24 -2.64 2.99
C HIS A 217 1.64 -3.24 4.33
N TYR A 218 0.70 -3.32 5.27
CA TYR A 218 0.99 -3.85 6.60
C TYR A 218 0.98 -5.37 6.64
N PRO A 219 1.99 -6.01 7.29
CA PRO A 219 1.93 -7.43 7.60
C PRO A 219 0.74 -7.79 8.48
N LEU A 220 0.26 -9.00 8.34
CA LEU A 220 -0.78 -9.57 9.19
C LEU A 220 -0.20 -10.53 10.26
N ALA A 221 0.97 -11.09 9.98
CA ALA A 221 1.72 -12.00 10.85
C ALA A 221 3.21 -11.93 10.50
N PRO A 222 4.13 -12.37 11.37
CA PRO A 222 3.92 -12.75 12.76
C PRO A 222 3.52 -11.56 13.65
N HIS A 223 3.06 -11.82 14.86
CA HIS A 223 2.61 -10.78 15.80
C HIS A 223 3.78 -9.91 16.30
N THR A 224 3.96 -8.77 15.67
CA THR A 224 5.06 -7.82 15.92
C THR A 224 4.53 -6.39 16.10
N THR A 225 5.44 -5.43 16.28
CA THR A 225 5.12 -3.99 16.37
C THR A 225 4.68 -3.38 15.03
N HIS A 226 4.95 -4.05 13.90
CA HIS A 226 4.75 -3.52 12.54
C HIS A 226 3.60 -4.22 11.79
N ILE A 227 2.66 -4.85 12.48
CA ILE A 227 1.49 -5.44 11.84
C ILE A 227 0.28 -4.50 11.89
N LEU A 228 -0.68 -4.77 11.04
CA LEU A 228 -1.99 -4.11 11.04
C LEU A 228 -2.61 -4.15 12.43
N MET A 229 -3.19 -3.05 12.93
CA MET A 229 -3.76 -2.98 14.29
C MET A 229 -4.83 -4.05 14.54
N ASN A 230 -5.70 -4.29 13.56
CA ASN A 230 -6.74 -5.33 13.63
C ASN A 230 -6.40 -6.56 12.77
N ALA A 231 -5.13 -6.94 12.70
CA ALA A 231 -4.64 -8.05 11.88
C ALA A 231 -5.40 -9.36 12.12
N SER A 232 -5.73 -9.68 13.37
CA SER A 232 -6.46 -10.92 13.72
C SER A 232 -7.81 -11.02 13.00
N VAL A 233 -8.56 -9.91 12.91
CA VAL A 233 -9.87 -9.88 12.24
C VAL A 233 -9.71 -10.19 10.75
N LEU A 234 -8.70 -9.61 10.10
CA LEU A 234 -8.45 -9.84 8.68
C LEU A 234 -7.90 -11.25 8.44
N VAL A 235 -7.02 -11.76 9.31
CA VAL A 235 -6.52 -13.15 9.24
C VAL A 235 -7.66 -14.15 9.34
N ASP A 236 -8.57 -13.99 10.32
CA ASP A 236 -9.72 -14.88 10.50
C ASP A 236 -10.63 -14.88 9.25
N LEU A 237 -10.87 -13.69 8.68
CA LEU A 237 -11.63 -13.57 7.45
C LEU A 237 -10.94 -14.30 6.29
N LEU A 238 -9.67 -13.98 6.01
CA LEU A 238 -8.92 -14.52 4.88
C LEU A 238 -8.76 -16.05 4.96
N THR A 239 -8.45 -16.59 6.15
CA THR A 239 -8.26 -18.02 6.35
C THR A 239 -9.56 -18.82 6.19
N SER A 240 -10.73 -18.22 6.49
CA SER A 240 -12.04 -18.81 6.27
C SER A 240 -12.35 -19.09 4.79
N TYR A 241 -11.64 -18.44 3.87
CA TYR A 241 -11.81 -18.58 2.42
C TYR A 241 -10.62 -19.27 1.72
N ASN A 242 -9.64 -19.77 2.48
CA ASN A 242 -8.49 -20.53 1.98
C ASN A 242 -7.71 -19.75 0.90
N ILE A 243 -7.32 -18.52 1.19
CA ILE A 243 -6.43 -17.74 0.32
C ILE A 243 -5.08 -18.45 0.15
N GLN A 244 -4.40 -18.22 -0.96
CA GLN A 244 -3.14 -18.89 -1.27
C GLN A 244 -1.93 -18.18 -0.64
N PHE A 245 -1.97 -16.85 -0.56
CA PHE A 245 -0.91 -16.03 0.03
C PHE A 245 -1.41 -14.63 0.39
N CYS A 246 -0.67 -13.98 1.30
CA CYS A 246 -0.75 -12.55 1.54
C CYS A 246 0.67 -11.99 1.59
N PHE A 247 0.99 -11.01 0.73
CA PHE A 247 2.28 -10.31 0.72
C PHE A 247 2.13 -8.87 1.22
N SER A 248 3.15 -8.41 1.95
CA SER A 248 3.19 -7.07 2.55
C SER A 248 4.60 -6.47 2.57
N GLY A 249 4.66 -5.16 2.79
CA GLY A 249 5.86 -4.38 3.06
C GLY A 249 5.97 -4.00 4.54
N HIS A 250 6.31 -2.73 4.82
CA HIS A 250 6.30 -2.07 6.14
C HIS A 250 7.33 -2.58 7.16
N ASP A 251 7.53 -3.87 7.33
CA ASP A 251 8.58 -4.41 8.20
C ASP A 251 9.87 -4.59 7.40
N HIS A 252 10.77 -3.60 7.49
CA HIS A 252 12.03 -3.58 6.72
C HIS A 252 13.00 -4.70 7.08
N ARG A 253 12.72 -5.47 8.12
CA ARG A 253 13.54 -6.64 8.49
C ARG A 253 13.15 -7.88 7.71
N GLY A 254 12.01 -7.85 7.05
CA GLY A 254 11.41 -8.99 6.36
C GLY A 254 10.80 -10.02 7.31
N ASN A 255 9.84 -10.75 6.83
CA ASN A 255 9.12 -11.82 7.52
C ASN A 255 9.12 -13.09 6.68
#